data_910d3f827e0ce42c45be2a7b82406543
#
_entry.id   910d3f827e0ce42c45be2a7b82406543
#
_cell.length_a   1.000
_cell.length_b   1.000
_cell.length_c   1.000
_cell.angle_alpha   90.00
_cell.angle_beta   90.00
_cell.angle_gamma   90.00
#
_symmetry.space_group_name_H-M   'P 1'
#
loop_
_entity.id
_entity.type
_entity.pdbx_description
1 polymer ?
#
loop_
_entity_poly.entity_id
_entity_poly.type
_entity_poly.pdbx_seq_one_letter_code
_entity_poly.pdbx_strand_id
1 'polypeptide(L)'
;VVDHFVNYVRSSEEYNKKHKAHIAVITSVAGTRGIGTAAAYSASKAMQSEYITALSQLCHMEHIPAKFTDIRPGFVKTAILNPEKRYPMLISVERAAQHIYRGLSRRKRVLIFDWRFKLLVAFWHLLPRFVWERLKVKN
;
A
#
# COMPACT_ATOMS: atom_id res chain seq x y z
N VAL A 1 -7.18 4.13 -15.31
CA VAL A 1 -8.10 3.06 -14.82
C VAL A 1 -8.81 3.51 -13.55
N VAL A 2 -8.07 3.91 -12.47
CA VAL A 2 -8.69 4.28 -11.19
C VAL A 2 -9.61 5.49 -11.34
N ASP A 3 -9.19 6.54 -12.05
CA ASP A 3 -10.01 7.75 -12.29
C ASP A 3 -11.30 7.43 -13.06
N HIS A 4 -11.22 6.57 -14.08
CA HIS A 4 -12.41 6.14 -14.83
C HIS A 4 -13.39 5.41 -13.92
N PHE A 5 -12.89 4.56 -13.01
CA PHE A 5 -13.76 3.86 -12.08
C PHE A 5 -14.39 4.81 -11.06
N VAL A 6 -13.64 5.78 -10.53
CA VAL A 6 -14.17 6.82 -9.63
C VAL A 6 -15.24 7.65 -10.32
N ASN A 7 -15.01 8.07 -11.58
CA ASN A 7 -15.98 8.80 -12.38
C ASN A 7 -17.23 7.96 -12.68
N TYR A 8 -17.08 6.68 -12.96
CA TYR A 8 -18.19 5.75 -13.11
C TYR A 8 -19.03 5.65 -11.84
N VAL A 9 -18.40 5.47 -10.68
CA VAL A 9 -19.09 5.45 -9.37
C VAL A 9 -19.80 6.77 -9.12
N ARG A 10 -19.15 7.91 -9.44
CA ARG A 10 -19.76 9.25 -9.28
C ARG A 10 -21.05 9.41 -10.09
N SER A 11 -21.10 8.90 -11.33
CA SER A 11 -22.24 9.07 -12.25
C SER A 11 -23.31 7.98 -12.14
N SER A 12 -23.06 6.89 -11.41
CA SER A 12 -23.92 5.70 -11.42
C SER A 12 -24.71 5.54 -10.12
N GLU A 13 -25.84 6.25 -9.99
CA GLU A 13 -26.69 6.10 -8.80
C GLU A 13 -27.20 4.66 -8.59
N GLU A 14 -27.54 3.96 -9.66
CA GLU A 14 -28.03 2.58 -9.59
C GLU A 14 -26.95 1.63 -9.06
N TYR A 15 -25.68 1.78 -9.53
CA TYR A 15 -24.55 1.04 -9.01
C TYR A 15 -24.38 1.30 -7.51
N ASN A 16 -24.45 2.55 -7.09
CA ASN A 16 -24.21 2.97 -5.71
C ASN A 16 -25.27 2.47 -4.74
N LYS A 17 -26.52 2.27 -5.19
CA LYS A 17 -27.59 1.66 -4.39
C LYS A 17 -27.34 0.18 -4.10
N LYS A 18 -26.76 -0.56 -5.06
CA LYS A 18 -26.53 -2.01 -4.96
C LYS A 18 -25.11 -2.38 -4.48
N HIS A 19 -24.12 -1.54 -4.75
CA HIS A 19 -22.71 -1.87 -4.56
C HIS A 19 -21.99 -0.78 -3.76
N LYS A 20 -21.02 -1.21 -2.97
CA LYS A 20 -20.08 -0.32 -2.28
C LYS A 20 -18.73 -0.44 -2.96
N ALA A 21 -18.39 0.52 -3.81
CA ALA A 21 -17.12 0.53 -4.54
C ALA A 21 -15.92 0.36 -3.60
N HIS A 22 -14.98 -0.49 -3.98
CA HIS A 22 -13.77 -0.73 -3.20
C HIS A 22 -12.56 -0.90 -4.14
N ILE A 23 -11.60 0.00 -4.01
CA ILE A 23 -10.36 0.01 -4.78
C ILE A 23 -9.22 -0.39 -3.85
N ALA A 24 -8.46 -1.39 -4.25
CA ALA A 24 -7.28 -1.84 -3.53
C ALA A 24 -6.03 -1.72 -4.42
N VAL A 25 -4.98 -1.13 -3.90
CA VAL A 25 -3.72 -0.94 -4.62
C VAL A 25 -2.59 -1.62 -3.85
N ILE A 26 -1.80 -2.44 -4.54
CA ILE A 26 -0.62 -3.10 -3.97
C ILE A 26 0.57 -2.16 -4.10
N THR A 27 0.86 -1.46 -3.02
CA THR A 27 2.02 -0.58 -2.89
C THR A 27 3.21 -1.34 -2.28
N SER A 28 3.83 -0.85 -1.23
CA SER A 28 4.90 -1.52 -0.47
C SER A 28 5.18 -0.77 0.83
N VAL A 29 5.71 -1.46 1.84
CA VAL A 29 6.34 -0.79 3.00
C VAL A 29 7.50 0.11 2.56
N ALA A 30 8.19 -0.22 1.46
CA ALA A 30 9.25 0.59 0.87
C ALA A 30 8.76 1.95 0.34
N GLY A 31 7.45 2.09 0.05
CA GLY A 31 6.83 3.36 -0.35
C GLY A 31 6.57 4.31 0.81
N THR A 32 6.76 3.88 2.05
CA THR A 32 6.51 4.74 3.22
C THR A 32 7.67 5.69 3.51
N ARG A 33 8.85 5.39 2.98
CA ARG A 33 10.05 6.24 3.08
C ARG A 33 11.05 5.90 1.98
N GLY A 34 11.78 6.90 1.45
CA GLY A 34 12.79 6.68 0.41
C GLY A 34 13.90 5.73 0.85
N ILE A 35 14.22 4.71 0.05
CA ILE A 35 15.27 3.72 0.31
C ILE A 35 16.33 3.87 -0.77
N GLY A 36 17.56 4.21 -0.39
CA GLY A 36 18.66 4.52 -1.32
C GLY A 36 19.00 3.38 -2.28
N THR A 37 18.98 2.12 -1.81
CA THR A 37 19.25 0.93 -2.65
C THR A 37 18.08 0.57 -3.60
N ALA A 38 16.93 1.23 -3.46
CA ALA A 38 15.73 1.00 -4.25
C ALA A 38 14.97 2.32 -4.50
N ALA A 39 15.69 3.39 -4.86
CA ALA A 39 15.15 4.76 -4.93
C ALA A 39 13.95 4.87 -5.88
N ALA A 40 14.09 4.42 -7.14
CA ALA A 40 13.00 4.44 -8.11
C ALA A 40 11.79 3.60 -7.67
N TYR A 41 12.05 2.41 -7.10
CA TYR A 41 10.99 1.54 -6.59
C TYR A 41 10.25 2.20 -5.43
N SER A 42 10.96 2.70 -4.40
CA SER A 42 10.34 3.36 -3.25
C SER A 42 9.56 4.61 -3.65
N ALA A 43 10.09 5.40 -4.59
CA ALA A 43 9.39 6.57 -5.13
C ALA A 43 8.09 6.19 -5.87
N SER A 44 8.14 5.16 -6.73
CA SER A 44 6.95 4.68 -7.44
C SER A 44 5.86 4.17 -6.50
N LYS A 45 6.24 3.46 -5.42
CA LYS A 45 5.31 2.95 -4.42
C LYS A 45 4.76 4.04 -3.52
N ALA A 46 5.55 5.07 -3.21
CA ALA A 46 5.10 6.27 -2.51
C ALA A 46 4.06 7.04 -3.36
N MET A 47 4.34 7.27 -4.65
CA MET A 47 3.41 7.90 -5.58
C MET A 47 2.05 7.18 -5.61
N GLN A 48 2.03 5.85 -5.70
CA GLN A 48 0.80 5.07 -5.70
C GLN A 48 0.00 5.26 -4.38
N SER A 49 0.69 5.26 -3.24
CA SER A 49 0.07 5.42 -1.92
C SER A 49 -0.53 6.83 -1.75
N GLU A 50 0.20 7.87 -2.16
CA GLU A 50 -0.28 9.25 -2.11
C GLU A 50 -1.43 9.48 -3.09
N TYR A 51 -1.36 8.93 -4.29
CA TYR A 51 -2.42 9.03 -5.29
C TYR A 51 -3.77 8.49 -4.77
N ILE A 52 -3.79 7.28 -4.20
CA ILE A 52 -5.03 6.73 -3.63
C ILE A 52 -5.47 7.45 -2.34
N THR A 53 -4.55 8.10 -1.65
CA THR A 53 -4.88 8.95 -0.51
C THR A 53 -5.62 10.20 -0.98
N ALA A 54 -5.11 10.87 -2.01
CA ALA A 54 -5.77 12.02 -2.61
C ALA A 54 -7.16 11.68 -3.20
N LEU A 55 -7.27 10.55 -3.91
CA LEU A 55 -8.56 10.09 -4.44
C LEU A 55 -9.55 9.75 -3.32
N SER A 56 -9.08 9.16 -2.22
CA SER A 56 -9.93 8.90 -1.05
C SER A 56 -10.46 10.19 -0.44
N GLN A 57 -9.62 11.23 -0.36
CA GLN A 57 -10.01 12.55 0.10
C GLN A 57 -11.04 13.18 -0.83
N LEU A 58 -10.78 13.16 -2.14
CA LEU A 58 -11.71 13.68 -3.15
C LEU A 58 -13.08 12.99 -3.06
N CYS A 59 -13.11 11.65 -3.01
CA CYS A 59 -14.35 10.90 -2.86
C CYS A 59 -15.10 11.26 -1.57
N HIS A 60 -14.38 11.55 -0.49
CA HIS A 60 -15.00 11.99 0.76
C HIS A 60 -15.61 13.39 0.62
N MET A 61 -14.88 14.34 0.01
CA MET A 61 -15.34 15.71 -0.22
C MET A 61 -16.59 15.76 -1.14
N GLU A 62 -16.63 14.91 -2.14
CA GLU A 62 -17.72 14.85 -3.13
C GLU A 62 -18.82 13.83 -2.78
N HIS A 63 -18.77 13.24 -1.57
CA HIS A 63 -19.72 12.21 -1.13
C HIS A 63 -19.83 10.99 -2.05
N ILE A 64 -18.75 10.67 -2.80
CA ILE A 64 -18.69 9.48 -3.66
C ILE A 64 -18.49 8.23 -2.78
N PRO A 65 -19.35 7.19 -2.88
CA PRO A 65 -19.33 6.04 -1.99
C PRO A 65 -18.25 5.02 -2.38
N ALA A 66 -16.99 5.45 -2.46
CA ALA A 66 -15.84 4.61 -2.75
C ALA A 66 -14.94 4.43 -1.50
N LYS A 67 -14.43 3.21 -1.31
CA LYS A 67 -13.44 2.88 -0.28
C LYS A 67 -12.11 2.51 -0.94
N PHE A 68 -11.03 2.78 -0.22
CA PHE A 68 -9.68 2.51 -0.71
C PHE A 68 -8.91 1.68 0.31
N THR A 69 -8.14 0.70 -0.17
CA THR A 69 -7.18 -0.07 0.64
C THR A 69 -5.80 0.06 0.05
N ASP A 70 -4.88 0.58 0.83
CA ASP A 70 -3.45 0.61 0.54
C ASP A 70 -2.80 -0.65 1.11
N ILE A 71 -2.45 -1.58 0.23
CA ILE A 71 -1.81 -2.84 0.60
C ILE A 71 -0.30 -2.63 0.54
N ARG A 72 0.35 -2.68 1.69
CA ARG A 72 1.79 -2.45 1.87
C ARG A 72 2.50 -3.75 2.26
N PRO A 73 2.82 -4.64 1.31
CA PRO A 73 3.62 -5.83 1.60
C PRO A 73 5.03 -5.46 2.05
N GLY A 74 5.60 -6.29 2.92
CA GLY A 74 7.04 -6.42 3.05
C GLY A 74 7.59 -7.38 1.99
N PHE A 75 8.50 -8.27 2.37
CA PHE A 75 9.06 -9.25 1.44
C PHE A 75 8.11 -10.44 1.26
N VAL A 76 7.70 -10.69 0.01
CA VAL A 76 6.90 -11.84 -0.40
C VAL A 76 7.71 -12.68 -1.36
N LYS A 77 7.76 -14.00 -1.18
CA LYS A 77 8.52 -14.94 -2.00
C LYS A 77 7.94 -15.01 -3.42
N THR A 78 8.44 -14.15 -4.29
CA THR A 78 8.03 -14.03 -5.70
C THR A 78 9.28 -14.00 -6.59
N ALA A 79 9.10 -14.20 -7.89
CA ALA A 79 10.19 -14.16 -8.87
C ALA A 79 10.92 -12.80 -8.97
N ILE A 80 10.36 -11.74 -8.40
CA ILE A 80 11.00 -10.41 -8.39
C ILE A 80 12.15 -10.31 -7.39
N LEU A 81 12.19 -11.20 -6.37
CA LEU A 81 13.25 -11.24 -5.38
C LEU A 81 14.45 -12.04 -5.89
N ASN A 82 15.66 -11.54 -5.64
CA ASN A 82 16.87 -12.29 -5.95
C ASN A 82 16.97 -13.52 -5.02
N PRO A 83 17.01 -14.75 -5.57
CA PRO A 83 17.04 -15.98 -4.78
C PRO A 83 18.31 -16.15 -3.95
N GLU A 84 19.41 -15.49 -4.31
CA GLU A 84 20.70 -15.54 -3.60
C GLU A 84 20.72 -14.65 -2.34
N LYS A 85 19.77 -13.72 -2.22
CA LYS A 85 19.70 -12.81 -1.07
C LYS A 85 18.78 -13.36 0.02
N ARG A 86 19.15 -13.09 1.27
CA ARG A 86 18.28 -13.34 2.41
C ARG A 86 17.44 -12.11 2.71
N TYR A 87 16.12 -12.30 2.74
CA TYR A 87 15.19 -11.22 3.04
C TYR A 87 14.57 -11.41 4.43
N PRO A 88 14.59 -10.37 5.29
CA PRO A 88 13.99 -10.47 6.61
C PRO A 88 12.46 -10.59 6.50
N MET A 89 11.86 -11.35 7.41
CA MET A 89 10.39 -11.46 7.53
C MET A 89 9.70 -11.88 6.21
N LEU A 90 10.39 -12.73 5.41
CA LEU A 90 9.88 -13.26 4.15
C LEU A 90 8.64 -14.13 4.39
N ILE A 91 7.56 -13.87 3.65
CA ILE A 91 6.35 -14.68 3.68
C ILE A 91 6.08 -15.34 2.33
N SER A 92 5.32 -16.44 2.31
CA SER A 92 4.90 -17.09 1.07
C SER A 92 3.77 -16.28 0.38
N VAL A 93 3.58 -16.54 -0.93
CA VAL A 93 2.51 -15.92 -1.73
C VAL A 93 1.13 -16.24 -1.16
N GLU A 94 0.93 -17.48 -0.72
CA GLU A 94 -0.35 -17.97 -0.16
C GLU A 94 -0.70 -17.22 1.14
N ARG A 95 0.28 -17.03 2.03
CA ARG A 95 0.09 -16.23 3.24
C ARG A 95 -0.19 -14.77 2.92
N ALA A 96 0.51 -14.19 1.94
CA ALA A 96 0.24 -12.83 1.49
C ALA A 96 -1.19 -12.70 0.96
N ALA A 97 -1.64 -13.64 0.10
CA ALA A 97 -2.99 -13.67 -0.44
C ALA A 97 -4.05 -13.77 0.67
N GLN A 98 -3.84 -14.63 1.68
CA GLN A 98 -4.75 -14.75 2.83
C GLN A 98 -4.86 -13.44 3.63
N HIS A 99 -3.72 -12.75 3.86
CA HIS A 99 -3.71 -11.46 4.53
C HIS A 99 -4.46 -10.39 3.73
N ILE A 100 -4.24 -10.36 2.40
CA ILE A 100 -4.93 -9.44 1.49
C ILE A 100 -6.44 -9.71 1.55
N TYR A 101 -6.87 -10.94 1.35
CA TYR A 101 -8.29 -11.31 1.39
C TYR A 101 -8.96 -10.88 2.69
N ARG A 102 -8.39 -11.23 3.85
CA ARG A 102 -8.92 -10.82 5.16
C ARG A 102 -8.94 -9.31 5.36
N GLY A 103 -7.94 -8.61 4.84
CA GLY A 103 -7.86 -7.15 4.90
C GLY A 103 -8.93 -6.47 4.05
N LEU A 104 -9.13 -6.95 2.83
CA LEU A 104 -10.14 -6.46 1.89
C LEU A 104 -11.56 -6.75 2.38
N SER A 105 -11.83 -7.96 2.89
CA SER A 105 -13.13 -8.32 3.48
C SER A 105 -13.52 -7.40 4.64
N ARG A 106 -12.52 -6.90 5.39
CA ARG A 106 -12.71 -5.94 6.48
C ARG A 106 -12.60 -4.47 6.05
N ARG A 107 -12.42 -4.20 4.75
CA ARG A 107 -12.27 -2.86 4.17
C ARG A 107 -11.24 -1.98 4.90
N LYS A 108 -10.10 -2.54 5.29
CA LYS A 108 -9.04 -1.80 5.98
C LYS A 108 -8.45 -0.74 5.08
N ARG A 109 -8.24 0.48 5.62
CA ARG A 109 -7.65 1.60 4.85
C ARG A 109 -6.17 1.35 4.49
N VAL A 110 -5.39 0.78 5.42
CA VAL A 110 -3.99 0.40 5.23
C VAL A 110 -3.79 -1.02 5.71
N LEU A 111 -3.11 -1.84 4.93
CA LEU A 111 -2.84 -3.24 5.23
C LEU A 111 -1.35 -3.53 5.16
N ILE A 112 -0.71 -3.68 6.33
CA ILE A 112 0.64 -4.21 6.50
C ILE A 112 0.50 -5.58 7.14
N PHE A 113 1.04 -6.64 6.52
CA PHE A 113 0.77 -8.03 6.90
C PHE A 113 1.38 -8.44 8.23
N ASP A 114 2.64 -8.06 8.46
CA ASP A 114 3.41 -8.48 9.63
C ASP A 114 3.50 -7.32 10.64
N TRP A 115 3.22 -7.61 11.90
CA TRP A 115 3.31 -6.63 12.99
C TRP A 115 4.72 -6.06 13.14
N ARG A 116 5.77 -6.85 12.81
CA ARG A 116 7.16 -6.40 12.84
C ARG A 116 7.40 -5.30 11.81
N PHE A 117 6.84 -5.43 10.59
CA PHE A 117 6.88 -4.35 9.61
C PHE A 117 6.08 -3.12 10.05
N LYS A 118 4.97 -3.30 10.78
CA LYS A 118 4.22 -2.16 11.35
C LYS A 118 5.08 -1.38 12.34
N LEU A 119 5.77 -2.08 13.26
CA LEU A 119 6.67 -1.46 14.21
C LEU A 119 7.87 -0.80 13.50
N LEU A 120 8.45 -1.48 12.52
CA LEU A 120 9.56 -0.94 11.72
C LEU A 120 9.14 0.36 11.01
N VAL A 121 8.00 0.36 10.33
CA VAL A 121 7.46 1.55 9.66
C VAL A 121 7.17 2.67 10.65
N ALA A 122 6.55 2.36 11.78
CA ALA A 122 6.31 3.35 12.83
C ALA A 122 7.61 3.97 13.35
N PHE A 123 8.61 3.13 13.62
CA PHE A 123 9.92 3.56 14.10
C PHE A 123 10.64 4.46 13.09
N TRP A 124 10.73 4.03 11.82
CA TRP A 124 11.46 4.84 10.86
C TRP A 124 10.76 6.16 10.50
N HIS A 125 9.45 6.27 10.67
CA HIS A 125 8.74 7.55 10.56
C HIS A 125 9.10 8.55 11.68
N LEU A 126 9.47 8.04 12.86
CA LEU A 126 9.92 8.89 13.99
C LEU A 126 11.34 9.44 13.78
N LEU A 127 12.16 8.81 12.93
CA LEU A 127 13.52 9.26 12.69
C LEU A 127 13.55 10.60 11.94
N PRO A 128 14.30 11.59 12.40
CA PRO A 128 14.53 12.81 11.63
C PRO A 128 15.14 12.52 10.26
N ARG A 129 14.82 13.36 9.27
CA ARG A 129 15.27 13.16 7.89
C ARG A 129 16.78 13.06 7.76
N PHE A 130 17.54 13.91 8.45
CA PHE A 130 19.00 13.90 8.41
C PHE A 130 19.62 12.62 8.99
N VAL A 131 18.95 11.96 9.95
CA VAL A 131 19.36 10.66 10.48
C VAL A 131 19.09 9.58 9.44
N TRP A 132 17.87 9.56 8.88
CA TRP A 132 17.48 8.57 7.87
C TRP A 132 18.44 8.56 6.66
N GLU A 133 18.80 9.73 6.14
CA GLU A 133 19.66 9.87 4.96
C GLU A 133 21.09 9.32 5.20
N ARG A 134 21.52 9.20 6.45
CA ARG A 134 22.83 8.62 6.82
C ARG A 134 22.78 7.13 7.16
N LEU A 135 21.57 6.56 7.31
CA LEU A 135 21.43 5.14 7.62
C LEU A 135 21.72 4.29 6.38
N LYS A 136 22.54 3.26 6.56
CA LYS A 136 22.82 2.25 5.53
C LYS A 136 21.70 1.21 5.50
N VAL A 137 20.53 1.58 4.97
CA VAL A 137 19.41 0.65 4.76
C VAL A 137 19.73 -0.19 3.52
N LYS A 138 19.97 -1.50 3.73
CA LYS A 138 20.22 -2.46 2.65
C LYS A 138 18.96 -3.29 2.42
N ASN A 139 18.67 -3.59 1.15
CA ASN A 139 17.70 -4.60 0.71
C ASN A 139 18.35 -5.96 0.60
#